data_da224384801a7059e703f2c8279e63f2
#
_entry.id   da224384801a7059e703f2c8279e63f2
#
_cell.length_a   1.000
_cell.length_b   1.000
_cell.length_c   1.000
_cell.angle_alpha   90.00
_cell.angle_beta   90.00
_cell.angle_gamma   90.00
#
_symmetry.space_group_name_H-M   'P 1'
#
loop_
_entity.id
_entity.type
_entity.pdbx_description
1 polymer ?
#
loop_
_entity_poly.entity_id
_entity_poly.type
_entity_poly.pdbx_seq_one_letter_code
_entity_poly.pdbx_strand_id
1 'polypeptide(L)'
;GASALAGLAITLPIGLPMTPASVAVVRARLADMQSVVPMVGLENSAIYFTLGDPLAEPDFINKILADEHHLLLDLHNLHTMAENCGFDPHAYLQRLDLTRVLEIHLAGGRISDPAWLPSQRTLRLDSHDASVPEPVWRLLAHVLPRCPNLRAGVLERMEGTVEAGDEILLREELRRARRIIQRSR
;
A
#
# COMPACT_ATOMS: atom_id res chain seq x y z
N GLY A 1 -4.79 -3.33 -13.06
CA GLY A 1 -5.11 -4.05 -14.30
C GLY A 1 -6.17 -5.10 -14.07
N ALA A 2 -7.08 -5.32 -15.02
CA ALA A 2 -8.08 -6.37 -14.93
C ALA A 2 -7.42 -7.74 -15.07
N SER A 3 -7.61 -8.60 -14.09
CA SER A 3 -7.21 -10.01 -14.17
C SER A 3 -8.35 -10.83 -14.74
N ALA A 4 -8.07 -11.75 -15.64
CA ALA A 4 -9.06 -12.67 -16.19
C ALA A 4 -8.76 -14.11 -15.77
N LEU A 5 -9.76 -14.80 -15.25
CA LEU A 5 -9.70 -16.23 -14.93
C LEU A 5 -10.81 -16.94 -15.68
N ALA A 6 -10.48 -17.93 -16.49
CA ALA A 6 -11.43 -18.69 -17.31
C ALA A 6 -12.39 -17.81 -18.15
N GLY A 7 -11.90 -16.68 -18.68
CA GLY A 7 -12.70 -15.75 -19.48
C GLY A 7 -13.56 -14.77 -18.68
N LEU A 8 -13.54 -14.83 -17.35
CA LEU A 8 -14.19 -13.85 -16.48
C LEU A 8 -13.19 -12.76 -16.09
N ALA A 9 -13.58 -11.50 -16.30
CA ALA A 9 -12.79 -10.36 -15.78
C ALA A 9 -12.93 -10.30 -14.25
N ILE A 10 -11.80 -10.40 -13.55
CA ILE A 10 -11.74 -10.22 -12.11
C ILE A 10 -11.31 -8.78 -11.85
N THR A 11 -12.18 -8.01 -11.20
CA THR A 11 -11.91 -6.59 -10.89
C THR A 11 -11.05 -6.39 -9.63
N LEU A 12 -10.84 -7.46 -8.85
CA LEU A 12 -9.99 -7.42 -7.66
C LEU A 12 -8.50 -7.56 -8.02
N PRO A 13 -7.61 -6.84 -7.34
CA PRO A 13 -6.17 -7.03 -7.49
C PRO A 13 -5.78 -8.43 -7.01
N ILE A 14 -5.15 -9.20 -7.90
CA ILE A 14 -4.54 -10.49 -7.56
C ILE A 14 -3.05 -10.28 -7.45
N GLY A 15 -2.48 -10.65 -6.30
CA GLY A 15 -1.05 -10.61 -6.09
C GLY A 15 -0.29 -11.51 -7.08
N LEU A 16 0.89 -11.09 -7.47
CA LEU A 16 1.76 -11.94 -8.27
C LEU A 16 2.25 -13.12 -7.43
N PRO A 17 2.41 -14.31 -8.02
CA PRO A 17 3.11 -15.40 -7.34
C PRO A 17 4.52 -14.95 -6.93
N MET A 18 4.90 -15.15 -5.68
CA MET A 18 6.18 -14.69 -5.13
C MET A 18 7.33 -15.62 -5.57
N THR A 19 7.59 -15.68 -6.86
CA THR A 19 8.59 -16.57 -7.49
C THR A 19 9.76 -15.79 -8.07
N PRO A 20 10.94 -16.43 -8.28
CA PRO A 20 12.04 -15.80 -8.99
C PRO A 20 11.67 -15.34 -10.41
N ALA A 21 10.79 -16.07 -11.11
CA ALA A 21 10.31 -15.68 -12.43
C ALA A 21 9.51 -14.37 -12.37
N SER A 22 8.62 -14.20 -11.37
CA SER A 22 7.87 -12.97 -11.17
C SER A 22 8.80 -11.79 -10.85
N VAL A 23 9.83 -12.01 -10.01
CA VAL A 23 10.86 -10.98 -9.73
C VAL A 23 11.52 -10.54 -11.03
N ALA A 24 11.97 -11.47 -11.87
CA ALA A 24 12.62 -11.15 -13.14
C ALA A 24 11.72 -10.35 -14.09
N VAL A 25 10.44 -10.73 -14.19
CA VAL A 25 9.46 -10.01 -15.04
C VAL A 25 9.24 -8.59 -14.54
N VAL A 26 9.02 -8.39 -13.23
CA VAL A 26 8.76 -7.05 -12.68
C VAL A 26 10.01 -6.17 -12.82
N ARG A 27 11.21 -6.69 -12.53
CA ARG A 27 12.46 -5.95 -12.73
C ARG A 27 12.67 -5.51 -14.17
N ALA A 28 12.39 -6.38 -15.14
CA ALA A 28 12.48 -6.01 -16.55
C ALA A 28 11.52 -4.85 -16.88
N ARG A 29 10.30 -4.86 -16.35
CA ARG A 29 9.34 -3.76 -16.55
C ARG A 29 9.75 -2.46 -15.87
N LEU A 30 10.30 -2.53 -14.67
CA LEU A 30 10.84 -1.34 -13.99
C LEU A 30 12.01 -0.75 -14.78
N ALA A 31 12.90 -1.58 -15.31
CA ALA A 31 14.01 -1.14 -16.17
C ALA A 31 13.52 -0.49 -17.49
N ASP A 32 12.50 -1.08 -18.13
CA ASP A 32 11.85 -0.47 -19.31
C ASP A 32 11.32 0.94 -18.97
N MET A 33 10.65 1.09 -17.85
CA MET A 33 10.12 2.39 -17.40
C MET A 33 11.25 3.37 -17.05
N GLN A 34 12.31 2.89 -16.41
CA GLN A 34 13.47 3.71 -16.04
C GLN A 34 14.26 4.23 -17.26
N SER A 35 14.15 3.56 -18.41
CA SER A 35 14.71 4.07 -19.66
C SER A 35 14.04 5.36 -20.13
N VAL A 36 12.82 5.66 -19.62
CA VAL A 36 12.03 6.84 -19.99
C VAL A 36 12.04 7.90 -18.90
N VAL A 37 11.98 7.47 -17.62
CA VAL A 37 11.96 8.37 -16.46
C VAL A 37 13.09 7.98 -15.47
N PRO A 38 13.79 8.97 -14.88
CA PRO A 38 15.00 8.69 -14.09
C PRO A 38 14.73 7.96 -12.77
N MET A 39 13.52 8.05 -12.24
CA MET A 39 13.13 7.39 -10.99
C MET A 39 11.86 6.58 -11.20
N VAL A 40 11.93 5.30 -10.83
CA VAL A 40 10.80 4.38 -10.89
C VAL A 40 10.69 3.70 -9.54
N GLY A 41 9.47 3.54 -9.06
CA GLY A 41 9.15 2.85 -7.83
C GLY A 41 8.09 1.77 -8.03
N LEU A 42 8.04 0.87 -7.07
CA LEU A 42 6.97 -0.12 -6.90
C LEU A 42 6.14 0.29 -5.70
N GLU A 43 4.83 0.14 -5.80
CA GLU A 43 3.90 0.28 -4.69
C GLU A 43 3.49 -1.08 -4.15
N ASN A 44 3.40 -1.22 -2.81
CA ASN A 44 2.76 -2.37 -2.20
C ASN A 44 1.25 -2.29 -2.35
N SER A 45 0.62 -3.35 -2.82
CA SER A 45 -0.80 -3.36 -3.16
C SER A 45 -1.69 -3.82 -2.00
N ALA A 46 -2.93 -3.32 -1.96
CA ALA A 46 -3.97 -3.88 -1.10
C ALA A 46 -4.44 -5.22 -1.67
N ILE A 47 -3.96 -6.33 -1.11
CA ILE A 47 -4.34 -7.68 -1.52
C ILE A 47 -5.39 -8.23 -0.55
N TYR A 48 -6.52 -8.70 -1.09
CA TYR A 48 -7.65 -9.20 -0.29
C TYR A 48 -7.51 -10.68 0.08
N PHE A 49 -6.68 -11.40 -0.65
CA PHE A 49 -6.30 -12.79 -0.38
C PHE A 49 -4.91 -13.06 -0.95
N THR A 50 -4.17 -13.93 -0.31
CA THR A 50 -2.80 -14.25 -0.71
C THR A 50 -2.69 -15.67 -1.24
N LEU A 51 -1.74 -15.87 -2.17
CA LEU A 51 -1.31 -17.19 -2.63
C LEU A 51 -0.06 -17.61 -1.84
N GLY A 52 -0.23 -17.87 -0.55
CA GLY A 52 0.87 -18.22 0.35
C GLY A 52 0.96 -17.31 1.57
N ASP A 53 2.13 -17.30 2.21
CA ASP A 53 2.39 -16.48 3.41
C ASP A 53 2.48 -14.99 3.03
N PRO A 54 1.59 -14.12 3.54
CA PRO A 54 1.65 -12.68 3.26
C PRO A 54 2.95 -12.04 3.77
N LEU A 55 3.57 -12.60 4.82
CA LEU A 55 4.84 -12.12 5.33
C LEU A 55 6.05 -12.47 4.45
N ALA A 56 5.85 -13.21 3.35
CA ALA A 56 6.89 -13.40 2.34
C ALA A 56 6.96 -12.24 1.32
N GLU A 57 5.92 -11.38 1.25
CA GLU A 57 5.85 -10.27 0.30
C GLU A 57 6.96 -9.22 0.51
N PRO A 58 7.34 -8.80 1.74
CA PRO A 58 8.47 -7.88 1.93
C PRO A 58 9.77 -8.36 1.29
N ASP A 59 10.10 -9.65 1.45
CA ASP A 59 11.31 -10.21 0.85
C ASP A 59 11.20 -10.28 -0.69
N PHE A 60 9.99 -10.51 -1.21
CA PHE A 60 9.72 -10.47 -2.64
C PHE A 60 9.89 -9.04 -3.19
N ILE A 61 9.34 -8.03 -2.52
CA ILE A 61 9.51 -6.61 -2.85
C ILE A 61 10.99 -6.23 -2.81
N ASN A 62 11.71 -6.57 -1.74
CA ASN A 62 13.14 -6.27 -1.62
C ASN A 62 13.96 -6.84 -2.78
N LYS A 63 13.64 -8.08 -3.23
CA LYS A 63 14.28 -8.69 -4.40
C LYS A 63 13.97 -7.98 -5.71
N ILE A 64 12.76 -7.42 -5.86
CA ILE A 64 12.37 -6.65 -7.03
C ILE A 64 13.14 -5.32 -7.06
N LEU A 65 13.14 -4.60 -5.95
CA LEU A 65 13.74 -3.26 -5.87
C LEU A 65 15.26 -3.32 -6.00
N ALA A 66 15.90 -4.31 -5.40
CA ALA A 66 17.36 -4.44 -5.34
C ALA A 66 18.03 -3.09 -5.05
N ASP A 67 19.05 -2.70 -5.82
CA ASP A 67 19.80 -1.46 -5.57
C ASP A 67 19.37 -0.26 -6.45
N GLU A 68 18.43 -0.46 -7.37
CA GLU A 68 18.16 0.50 -8.45
C GLU A 68 16.80 1.17 -8.37
N HIS A 69 15.83 0.56 -7.68
CA HIS A 69 14.45 1.02 -7.68
C HIS A 69 14.00 1.46 -6.28
N HIS A 70 12.88 2.16 -6.23
CA HIS A 70 12.35 2.76 -5.03
C HIS A 70 11.02 2.13 -4.64
N LEU A 71 10.62 2.37 -3.38
CA LEU A 71 9.35 1.96 -2.85
C LEU A 71 8.46 3.19 -2.62
N LEU A 72 7.25 3.11 -3.13
CA LEU A 72 6.11 3.85 -2.65
C LEU A 72 5.46 2.96 -1.61
N LEU A 73 5.50 3.37 -0.35
CA LEU A 73 4.92 2.61 0.75
C LEU A 73 3.52 3.14 1.06
N ASP A 74 2.51 2.41 0.64
CA ASP A 74 1.13 2.70 1.04
C ASP A 74 0.81 1.98 2.36
N LEU A 75 0.59 2.78 3.41
CA LEU A 75 0.30 2.29 4.75
C LEU A 75 -1.16 1.87 4.92
N HIS A 76 -2.07 2.39 4.10
CA HIS A 76 -3.45 1.94 4.09
C HIS A 76 -3.59 0.58 3.39
N ASN A 77 -2.88 0.36 2.29
CA ASN A 77 -2.78 -0.94 1.62
C ASN A 77 -2.24 -2.01 2.57
N LEU A 78 -1.15 -1.71 3.29
CA LEU A 78 -0.59 -2.61 4.29
C LEU A 78 -1.60 -2.91 5.41
N HIS A 79 -2.26 -1.88 5.95
CA HIS A 79 -3.27 -2.06 6.98
C HIS A 79 -4.45 -2.90 6.48
N THR A 80 -4.94 -2.62 5.27
CA THR A 80 -6.03 -3.35 4.62
C THR A 80 -5.69 -4.82 4.42
N MET A 81 -4.49 -5.10 3.93
CA MET A 81 -4.00 -6.47 3.75
C MET A 81 -3.82 -7.19 5.09
N ALA A 82 -3.26 -6.52 6.10
CA ALA A 82 -3.06 -7.09 7.44
C ALA A 82 -4.38 -7.50 8.10
N GLU A 83 -5.41 -6.64 8.02
CA GLU A 83 -6.76 -6.94 8.53
C GLU A 83 -7.40 -8.12 7.78
N ASN A 84 -7.31 -8.13 6.45
CA ASN A 84 -7.96 -9.13 5.61
C ASN A 84 -7.28 -10.51 5.69
N CYS A 85 -5.97 -10.54 5.83
CA CYS A 85 -5.17 -11.78 5.82
C CYS A 85 -4.72 -12.23 7.21
N GLY A 86 -4.93 -11.42 8.27
CA GLY A 86 -4.71 -11.80 9.66
C GLY A 86 -3.23 -11.87 10.05
N PHE A 87 -2.42 -10.87 9.71
CA PHE A 87 -1.01 -10.80 10.12
C PHE A 87 -0.67 -9.45 10.81
N ASP A 88 0.47 -9.41 11.50
CA ASP A 88 0.97 -8.19 12.13
C ASP A 88 1.68 -7.29 11.09
N PRO A 89 1.16 -6.07 10.82
CA PRO A 89 1.82 -5.15 9.90
C PRO A 89 3.21 -4.70 10.37
N HIS A 90 3.51 -4.74 11.67
CA HIS A 90 4.85 -4.43 12.16
C HIS A 90 5.86 -5.53 11.79
N ALA A 91 5.45 -6.81 11.82
CA ALA A 91 6.29 -7.91 11.36
C ALA A 91 6.61 -7.79 9.86
N TYR A 92 5.63 -7.35 9.05
CA TYR A 92 5.84 -7.03 7.63
C TYR A 92 6.88 -5.91 7.44
N LEU A 93 6.71 -4.78 8.16
CA LEU A 93 7.61 -3.63 8.07
C LEU A 93 9.04 -3.93 8.58
N GLN A 94 9.21 -4.88 9.50
CA GLN A 94 10.53 -5.29 9.97
C GLN A 94 11.35 -5.99 8.87
N ARG A 95 10.69 -6.67 7.94
CA ARG A 95 11.32 -7.40 6.83
C ARG A 95 11.54 -6.54 5.59
N LEU A 96 10.87 -5.39 5.49
CA LEU A 96 10.95 -4.50 4.33
C LEU A 96 12.16 -3.58 4.43
N ASP A 97 12.87 -3.37 3.32
CA ASP A 97 13.94 -2.38 3.23
C ASP A 97 13.36 -0.96 3.13
N LEU A 98 13.12 -0.36 4.29
CA LEU A 98 12.54 0.98 4.40
C LEU A 98 13.49 2.10 3.93
N THR A 99 14.77 1.81 3.69
CA THR A 99 15.69 2.79 3.10
C THR A 99 15.37 3.09 1.64
N ARG A 100 14.57 2.22 0.99
CA ARG A 100 14.09 2.39 -0.39
C ARG A 100 12.85 3.26 -0.51
N VAL A 101 12.21 3.59 0.61
CA VAL A 101 10.99 4.39 0.60
C VAL A 101 11.27 5.83 0.21
N LEU A 102 10.70 6.27 -0.91
CA LEU A 102 10.72 7.66 -1.35
C LEU A 102 9.41 8.38 -1.08
N GLU A 103 8.32 7.65 -1.09
CA GLU A 103 6.97 8.20 -0.93
C GLU A 103 6.15 7.30 0.01
N ILE A 104 5.31 7.94 0.83
CA ILE A 104 4.36 7.25 1.70
C ILE A 104 2.95 7.73 1.35
N HIS A 105 2.04 6.79 1.10
CA HIS A 105 0.63 7.07 0.91
C HIS A 105 -0.17 6.80 2.19
N LEU A 106 -1.16 7.65 2.42
CA LEU A 106 -2.11 7.60 3.52
C LEU A 106 -3.50 7.70 2.93
N ALA A 107 -4.33 6.73 3.21
CA ALA A 107 -5.72 6.72 2.79
C ALA A 107 -6.61 6.12 3.89
N GLY A 108 -7.91 6.17 3.67
CA GLY A 108 -8.90 5.48 4.48
C GLY A 108 -9.96 4.84 3.62
N GLY A 109 -10.42 3.67 4.01
CA GLY A 109 -11.44 2.91 3.29
C GLY A 109 -12.48 2.31 4.23
N ARG A 110 -13.58 1.85 3.64
CA ARG A 110 -14.72 1.28 4.35
C ARG A 110 -14.57 -0.23 4.55
N ILE A 111 -15.54 -0.79 5.27
CA ILE A 111 -15.72 -2.22 5.39
C ILE A 111 -16.75 -2.65 4.33
N SER A 112 -16.53 -3.79 3.69
CA SER A 112 -17.45 -4.34 2.70
C SER A 112 -18.81 -4.70 3.30
N ASP A 113 -19.84 -4.71 2.46
CA ASP A 113 -21.12 -5.30 2.85
C ASP A 113 -20.94 -6.81 3.13
N PRO A 114 -21.38 -7.32 4.30
CA PRO A 114 -21.31 -8.76 4.58
C PRO A 114 -22.07 -9.61 3.55
N ALA A 115 -23.07 -9.07 2.87
CA ALA A 115 -23.80 -9.77 1.83
C ALA A 115 -22.98 -10.09 0.56
N TRP A 116 -21.80 -9.48 0.39
CA TRP A 116 -20.94 -9.75 -0.77
C TRP A 116 -20.33 -11.15 -0.78
N LEU A 117 -20.15 -11.75 0.40
CA LEU A 117 -19.57 -13.08 0.53
C LEU A 117 -20.57 -14.06 1.14
N PRO A 118 -20.68 -15.30 0.62
CA PRO A 118 -21.53 -16.33 1.21
C PRO A 118 -21.23 -16.62 2.69
N SER A 119 -19.99 -16.39 3.11
CA SER A 119 -19.54 -16.53 4.50
C SER A 119 -19.99 -15.39 5.42
N GLN A 120 -20.60 -14.34 4.88
CA GLN A 120 -20.88 -13.06 5.55
C GLN A 120 -19.64 -12.39 6.18
N ARG A 121 -18.45 -12.84 5.82
CA ARG A 121 -17.21 -12.20 6.25
C ARG A 121 -17.09 -10.83 5.60
N THR A 122 -16.80 -9.82 6.40
CA THR A 122 -16.47 -8.48 5.89
C THR A 122 -15.00 -8.38 5.54
N LEU A 123 -14.70 -7.54 4.57
CA LEU A 123 -13.36 -7.18 4.15
C LEU A 123 -13.15 -5.68 4.38
N ARG A 124 -11.97 -5.30 4.81
CA ARG A 124 -11.55 -3.90 4.71
C ARG A 124 -11.27 -3.59 3.25
N LEU A 125 -11.80 -2.48 2.76
CA LEU A 125 -11.66 -2.07 1.36
C LEU A 125 -10.61 -0.98 1.24
N ASP A 126 -9.89 -1.04 0.14
CA ASP A 126 -9.00 0.02 -0.33
C ASP A 126 -9.82 0.97 -1.23
N SER A 127 -10.79 1.64 -0.62
CA SER A 127 -11.78 2.45 -1.34
C SER A 127 -11.48 3.95 -1.35
N HIS A 128 -10.55 4.41 -0.55
CA HIS A 128 -10.11 5.81 -0.44
C HIS A 128 -11.26 6.82 -0.22
N ASP A 129 -12.33 6.37 0.40
CA ASP A 129 -13.58 7.13 0.59
C ASP A 129 -13.91 7.43 2.06
N ALA A 130 -12.95 7.22 2.94
CA ALA A 130 -13.09 7.46 4.38
C ALA A 130 -11.85 8.16 4.97
N SER A 131 -11.95 8.62 6.20
CA SER A 131 -10.83 9.19 6.95
C SER A 131 -9.72 8.16 7.17
N VAL A 132 -8.49 8.64 7.26
CA VAL A 132 -7.34 7.81 7.60
C VAL A 132 -7.53 7.21 8.99
N PRO A 133 -7.58 5.89 9.14
CA PRO A 133 -7.84 5.25 10.43
C PRO A 133 -6.63 5.32 11.35
N GLU A 134 -6.87 5.29 12.66
CA GLU A 134 -5.82 5.42 13.67
C GLU A 134 -4.67 4.40 13.54
N PRO A 135 -4.89 3.14 13.16
CA PRO A 135 -3.78 2.21 12.90
C PRO A 135 -2.80 2.72 11.83
N VAL A 136 -3.29 3.33 10.75
CA VAL A 136 -2.44 3.90 9.68
C VAL A 136 -1.58 5.05 10.19
N TRP A 137 -2.14 5.92 11.05
CA TRP A 137 -1.36 6.99 11.71
C TRP A 137 -0.25 6.44 12.61
N ARG A 138 -0.53 5.34 13.32
CA ARG A 138 0.49 4.66 14.15
C ARG A 138 1.59 4.03 13.29
N LEU A 139 1.22 3.41 12.16
CA LEU A 139 2.20 2.87 11.21
C LEU A 139 3.09 3.99 10.65
N LEU A 140 2.51 5.16 10.28
CA LEU A 140 3.28 6.30 9.82
C LEU A 140 4.34 6.71 10.86
N ALA A 141 3.93 6.92 12.10
CA ALA A 141 4.86 7.29 13.16
C ALA A 141 5.95 6.24 13.40
N HIS A 142 5.63 4.97 13.21
CA HIS A 142 6.55 3.85 13.39
C HIS A 142 7.61 3.76 12.27
N VAL A 143 7.22 3.99 11.01
CA VAL A 143 8.15 3.79 9.88
C VAL A 143 9.06 4.98 9.61
N LEU A 144 8.61 6.21 9.90
CA LEU A 144 9.33 7.44 9.54
C LEU A 144 10.80 7.46 9.98
N PRO A 145 11.18 7.07 11.23
CA PRO A 145 12.59 7.05 11.64
C PRO A 145 13.47 6.10 10.83
N ARG A 146 12.85 5.15 10.11
CA ARG A 146 13.51 4.13 9.29
C ARG A 146 13.49 4.44 7.79
N CYS A 147 12.88 5.57 7.38
CA CYS A 147 12.76 6.01 5.99
C CYS A 147 13.65 7.23 5.71
N PRO A 148 15.00 7.11 5.72
CA PRO A 148 15.91 8.27 5.61
C PRO A 148 15.81 8.97 4.25
N ASN A 149 15.33 8.28 3.22
CA ASN A 149 15.23 8.80 1.85
C ASN A 149 13.83 9.32 1.50
N LEU A 150 12.89 9.36 2.46
CA LEU A 150 11.53 9.84 2.22
C LEU A 150 11.51 11.29 1.70
N ARG A 151 10.84 11.52 0.59
CA ARG A 151 10.69 12.81 -0.09
C ARG A 151 9.28 13.37 -0.02
N ALA A 152 8.28 12.49 -0.09
CA ALA A 152 6.87 12.91 -0.13
C ALA A 152 5.98 12.03 0.77
N GLY A 153 4.93 12.65 1.29
CA GLY A 153 3.78 11.97 1.88
C GLY A 153 2.51 12.48 1.20
N VAL A 154 1.70 11.57 0.72
CA VAL A 154 0.46 11.83 -0.02
C VAL A 154 -0.73 11.39 0.82
N LEU A 155 -1.75 12.23 0.88
CA LEU A 155 -3.06 11.88 1.40
C LEU A 155 -3.99 11.65 0.21
N GLU A 156 -4.48 10.43 0.08
CA GLU A 156 -5.30 10.03 -1.07
C GLU A 156 -6.79 10.02 -0.75
N ARG A 157 -7.57 10.49 -1.71
CA ARG A 157 -9.03 10.42 -1.72
C ARG A 157 -9.53 10.05 -3.12
N MET A 158 -10.49 9.14 -3.16
CA MET A 158 -11.14 8.75 -4.40
C MET A 158 -11.93 9.93 -4.99
N GLU A 159 -11.82 10.12 -6.30
CA GLU A 159 -12.60 11.11 -7.02
C GLU A 159 -14.11 10.91 -6.79
N GLY A 160 -14.82 12.00 -6.55
CA GLY A 160 -16.27 11.98 -6.30
C GLY A 160 -16.69 11.53 -4.89
N THR A 161 -15.75 11.24 -3.99
CA THR A 161 -16.07 10.87 -2.60
C THR A 161 -15.85 12.00 -1.59
N VAL A 162 -15.39 13.15 -2.05
CA VAL A 162 -15.21 14.36 -1.23
C VAL A 162 -16.48 15.19 -1.28
N GLU A 163 -17.13 15.37 -0.13
CA GLU A 163 -18.34 16.15 0.04
C GLU A 163 -18.08 17.55 0.60
N ALA A 164 -19.08 18.42 0.49
CA ALA A 164 -19.02 19.73 1.14
C ALA A 164 -18.96 19.55 2.66
N GLY A 165 -17.87 19.99 3.28
CA GLY A 165 -17.59 19.81 4.71
C GLY A 165 -16.39 18.91 4.99
N ASP A 166 -16.00 18.03 4.09
CA ASP A 166 -14.80 17.20 4.22
C ASP A 166 -13.51 18.03 4.18
N GLU A 167 -13.57 19.26 3.68
CA GLU A 167 -12.42 20.17 3.63
C GLU A 167 -11.76 20.36 5.00
N ILE A 168 -12.57 20.52 6.05
CA ILE A 168 -12.05 20.69 7.42
C ILE A 168 -11.30 19.45 7.85
N LEU A 169 -11.89 18.26 7.65
CA LEU A 169 -11.31 16.99 7.98
C LEU A 169 -9.99 16.74 7.20
N LEU A 170 -10.01 16.95 5.89
CA LEU A 170 -8.82 16.80 5.04
C LEU A 170 -7.68 17.74 5.46
N ARG A 171 -8.00 18.98 5.83
CA ARG A 171 -7.02 19.93 6.38
C ARG A 171 -6.45 19.46 7.72
N GLU A 172 -7.25 18.86 8.58
CA GLU A 172 -6.80 18.30 9.86
C GLU A 172 -5.91 17.08 9.64
N GLU A 173 -6.27 16.19 8.75
CA GLU A 173 -5.46 15.02 8.37
C GLU A 173 -4.10 15.45 7.78
N LEU A 174 -4.09 16.42 6.87
CA LEU A 174 -2.83 16.98 6.34
C LEU A 174 -1.97 17.63 7.42
N ARG A 175 -2.58 18.36 8.35
CA ARG A 175 -1.86 18.94 9.51
C ARG A 175 -1.31 17.85 10.41
N ARG A 176 -2.06 16.77 10.62
CA ARG A 176 -1.62 15.62 11.41
C ARG A 176 -0.41 14.95 10.76
N ALA A 177 -0.49 14.64 9.46
CA ALA A 177 0.62 14.08 8.71
C ALA A 177 1.89 14.93 8.83
N ARG A 178 1.77 16.25 8.58
CA ARG A 178 2.89 17.19 8.71
C ARG A 178 3.51 17.18 10.12
N ARG A 179 2.69 17.18 11.17
CA ARG A 179 3.20 17.15 12.57
C ARG A 179 3.97 15.86 12.85
N ILE A 180 3.48 14.70 12.36
CA ILE A 180 4.14 13.42 12.57
C ILE A 180 5.48 13.39 11.82
N ILE A 181 5.50 13.81 10.55
CA ILE A 181 6.72 13.85 9.73
C ILE A 181 7.77 14.81 10.32
N GLN A 182 7.36 15.99 10.80
CA GLN A 182 8.28 16.97 11.39
C GLN A 182 8.91 16.52 12.70
N ARG A 183 8.21 15.72 13.50
CA ARG A 183 8.71 15.17 14.78
C ARG A 183 9.69 14.01 14.60
N SER A 184 9.74 13.42 13.44
CA SER A 184 10.58 12.24 13.13
C SER A 184 11.88 12.60 12.43
N ARG A 185 12.06 13.87 12.05
CA ARG A 185 13.30 14.46 11.51
C ARG A 185 14.10 15.16 12.59
#